data_3234ebbad6b55a5d8c0b7f38884ae468
#
_entry.id   3234ebbad6b55a5d8c0b7f38884ae468
#
_cell.length_a   1.000
_cell.length_b   1.000
_cell.length_c   1.000
_cell.angle_alpha   90.00
_cell.angle_beta   90.00
_cell.angle_gamma   90.00
#
_symmetry.space_group_name_H-M   'P 1'
#
loop_
_entity.id
_entity.type
_entity.pdbx_description
1 polymer ?
#
loop_
_entity_poly.entity_id
_entity_poly.type
_entity_poly.pdbx_seq_one_letter_code
_entity_poly.pdbx_strand_id
1 'polypeptide(L)'
;MYLIEQQDEALNYRRRHSGLIGVSSKVPIRDRAVLSLVYTPGVAEACRVISEDPLSSFELTSRGNTVAIVTDGSDLFGLAAGLPEAALPLLEAKSVLFKTFAGIDAFPICLDQRDPLSVVETILALTPTFGAICLDHISAPHSFTIADHLEKGSNIPVFSNQHHGSAILVLGALMNALKVVGKQLNEIRVVIGGAGVA
;
A
#
# COMPACT_ATOMS: atom_id res chain seq x y z
N MET A 1 -27.00 -19.55 -7.17
CA MET A 1 -26.14 -20.72 -7.41
C MET A 1 -24.77 -20.29 -7.94
N TYR A 2 -24.64 -19.68 -9.10
CA TYR A 2 -23.33 -19.23 -9.67
C TYR A 2 -22.48 -18.33 -8.73
N LEU A 3 -23.08 -17.37 -8.03
CA LEU A 3 -22.36 -16.50 -7.09
C LEU A 3 -21.85 -17.24 -5.83
N ILE A 4 -22.58 -18.25 -5.37
CA ILE A 4 -22.19 -19.07 -4.21
C ILE A 4 -21.00 -19.96 -4.57
N GLU A 5 -21.06 -20.60 -5.76
CA GLU A 5 -19.95 -21.42 -6.26
C GLU A 5 -18.65 -20.61 -6.42
N GLN A 6 -18.74 -19.35 -6.91
CA GLN A 6 -17.58 -18.45 -6.99
C GLN A 6 -17.03 -18.05 -5.62
N GLN A 7 -17.88 -17.86 -4.62
CA GLN A 7 -17.43 -17.54 -3.26
C GLN A 7 -16.65 -18.71 -2.63
N ASP A 8 -17.16 -19.92 -2.79
CA ASP A 8 -16.49 -21.13 -2.30
C ASP A 8 -15.16 -21.38 -3.02
N GLU A 9 -15.10 -21.13 -4.33
CA GLU A 9 -13.87 -21.24 -5.11
C GLU A 9 -12.82 -20.23 -4.64
N ALA A 10 -13.20 -18.96 -4.40
CA ALA A 10 -12.29 -17.93 -3.92
C ALA A 10 -11.71 -18.24 -2.54
N LEU A 11 -12.53 -18.76 -1.62
CA LEU A 11 -12.07 -19.20 -0.30
C LEU A 11 -11.12 -20.40 -0.40
N ASN A 12 -11.46 -21.38 -1.24
CA ASN A 12 -10.63 -22.56 -1.46
C ASN A 12 -9.30 -22.21 -2.12
N TYR A 13 -9.28 -21.23 -3.03
CA TYR A 13 -8.05 -20.72 -3.63
C TYR A 13 -7.10 -20.18 -2.56
N ARG A 14 -7.59 -19.32 -1.65
CA ARG A 14 -6.78 -18.76 -0.56
C ARG A 14 -6.29 -19.83 0.42
N ARG A 15 -7.14 -20.82 0.76
CA ARG A 15 -6.75 -21.94 1.64
C ARG A 15 -5.62 -22.78 1.04
N ARG A 16 -5.67 -23.07 -0.27
CA ARG A 16 -4.60 -23.85 -0.95
C ARG A 16 -3.25 -23.14 -0.95
N HIS A 17 -3.24 -21.81 -0.96
CA HIS A 17 -2.01 -21.00 -1.00
C HIS A 17 -1.60 -20.46 0.38
N SER A 18 -2.39 -20.67 1.43
CA SER A 18 -2.17 -20.10 2.77
C SER A 18 -1.96 -18.58 2.74
N GLY A 19 -2.82 -17.87 2.00
CA GLY A 19 -2.69 -16.46 1.64
C GLY A 19 -2.19 -16.27 0.20
N LEU A 20 -1.93 -15.04 -0.20
CA LEU A 20 -1.54 -14.71 -1.58
C LEU A 20 -0.12 -14.16 -1.72
N ILE A 21 0.53 -13.84 -0.61
CA ILE A 21 1.89 -13.28 -0.59
C ILE A 21 2.81 -14.12 0.29
N GLY A 22 4.10 -14.01 0.03
CA GLY A 22 5.13 -14.65 0.82
C GLY A 22 6.46 -13.91 0.69
N VAL A 23 7.38 -14.17 1.60
CA VAL A 23 8.74 -13.63 1.56
C VAL A 23 9.66 -14.67 0.93
N SER A 24 10.47 -14.25 -0.03
CA SER A 24 11.49 -15.10 -0.64
C SER A 24 12.85 -14.42 -0.61
N SER A 25 13.90 -15.23 -0.41
CA SER A 25 15.28 -14.74 -0.50
C SER A 25 15.63 -14.38 -1.96
N LYS A 26 16.24 -13.21 -2.16
CA LYS A 26 16.81 -12.80 -3.47
C LYS A 26 18.16 -13.50 -3.76
N VAL A 27 18.81 -14.03 -2.73
CA VAL A 27 20.13 -14.66 -2.83
C VAL A 27 20.11 -16.05 -2.20
N PRO A 28 20.67 -17.07 -2.86
CA PRO A 28 20.83 -18.39 -2.27
C PRO A 28 22.06 -18.43 -1.35
N ILE A 29 21.94 -19.01 -0.16
CA ILE A 29 23.08 -19.30 0.71
C ILE A 29 23.62 -20.68 0.30
N ARG A 30 24.71 -20.71 -0.47
CA ARG A 30 25.29 -21.95 -1.00
C ARG A 30 26.48 -22.45 -0.18
N ASP A 31 27.18 -21.55 0.50
CA ASP A 31 28.39 -21.85 1.25
C ASP A 31 28.61 -20.84 2.40
N ARG A 32 29.70 -21.09 3.17
CA ARG A 32 30.08 -20.23 4.29
C ARG A 32 30.52 -18.84 3.87
N ALA A 33 31.08 -18.68 2.67
CA ALA A 33 31.52 -17.39 2.18
C ALA A 33 30.32 -16.48 1.88
N VAL A 34 29.30 -17.01 1.20
CA VAL A 34 28.02 -16.28 0.97
C VAL A 34 27.33 -15.98 2.29
N LEU A 35 27.30 -16.92 3.23
CA LEU A 35 26.71 -16.67 4.56
C LEU A 35 27.42 -15.53 5.28
N SER A 36 28.73 -15.42 5.20
CA SER A 36 29.51 -14.33 5.81
C SER A 36 29.24 -12.96 5.16
N LEU A 37 28.88 -12.91 3.89
CA LEU A 37 28.47 -11.68 3.21
C LEU A 37 27.03 -11.27 3.58
N VAL A 38 26.12 -12.25 3.65
CA VAL A 38 24.69 -11.99 3.93
C VAL A 38 24.45 -11.67 5.40
N TYR A 39 25.22 -12.27 6.31
CA TYR A 39 25.08 -12.10 7.75
C TYR A 39 26.37 -11.55 8.37
N THR A 40 26.87 -12.15 9.43
CA THR A 40 28.07 -11.64 10.13
C THR A 40 29.33 -12.25 9.53
N PRO A 41 30.37 -11.43 9.18
CA PRO A 41 30.55 -10.00 9.46
C PRO A 41 30.00 -9.02 8.41
N GLY A 42 29.66 -9.47 7.20
CA GLY A 42 29.35 -8.61 6.04
C GLY A 42 28.21 -7.62 6.29
N VAL A 43 27.15 -8.03 7.01
CA VAL A 43 26.01 -7.15 7.32
C VAL A 43 26.42 -5.90 8.12
N ALA A 44 27.48 -5.98 8.92
CA ALA A 44 27.94 -4.87 9.75
C ALA A 44 28.42 -3.67 8.89
N GLU A 45 28.98 -3.94 7.71
CA GLU A 45 29.43 -2.88 6.80
C GLU A 45 28.24 -2.10 6.21
N ALA A 46 27.17 -2.80 5.80
CA ALA A 46 25.96 -2.14 5.34
C ALA A 46 25.32 -1.28 6.47
N CYS A 47 25.29 -1.80 7.70
CA CYS A 47 24.80 -1.05 8.86
C CYS A 47 25.63 0.21 9.10
N ARG A 48 26.97 0.13 8.99
CA ARG A 48 27.88 1.26 9.16
C ARG A 48 27.61 2.35 8.11
N VAL A 49 27.55 1.98 6.84
CA VAL A 49 27.26 2.92 5.74
C VAL A 49 25.92 3.63 5.93
N ILE A 50 24.87 2.89 6.28
CA ILE A 50 23.54 3.47 6.52
C ILE A 50 23.53 4.38 7.75
N SER A 51 24.33 4.09 8.78
CA SER A 51 24.43 4.95 9.95
C SER A 51 25.11 6.30 9.66
N GLU A 52 26.00 6.33 8.67
CA GLU A 52 26.68 7.54 8.21
C GLU A 52 25.85 8.34 7.19
N ASP A 53 25.15 7.61 6.29
CA ASP A 53 24.21 8.18 5.33
C ASP A 53 22.91 7.35 5.27
N PRO A 54 21.84 7.78 5.95
CA PRO A 54 20.55 7.08 5.95
C PRO A 54 19.92 6.88 4.57
N LEU A 55 20.25 7.70 3.56
CA LEU A 55 19.73 7.54 2.20
C LEU A 55 20.28 6.29 1.52
N SER A 56 21.47 5.83 1.91
CA SER A 56 22.04 4.57 1.43
C SER A 56 21.15 3.34 1.74
N SER A 57 20.21 3.46 2.68
CA SER A 57 19.22 2.40 2.95
C SER A 57 18.33 2.05 1.75
N PHE A 58 18.08 3.01 0.85
CA PHE A 58 17.28 2.77 -0.37
C PHE A 58 18.03 1.90 -1.38
N GLU A 59 19.36 1.93 -1.38
CA GLU A 59 20.20 1.11 -2.26
C GLU A 59 20.58 -0.23 -1.60
N LEU A 60 21.00 -0.19 -0.33
CA LEU A 60 21.59 -1.33 0.37
C LEU A 60 20.55 -2.29 0.97
N THR A 61 19.27 -1.93 0.96
CA THR A 61 18.19 -2.76 1.50
C THR A 61 17.02 -2.88 0.52
N SER A 62 15.99 -3.66 0.88
CA SER A 62 14.75 -3.73 0.12
C SER A 62 13.91 -2.44 0.19
N ARG A 63 14.30 -1.48 1.05
CA ARG A 63 13.55 -0.24 1.30
C ARG A 63 13.20 0.52 0.01
N GLY A 64 14.13 0.59 -0.96
CA GLY A 64 13.93 1.29 -2.21
C GLY A 64 12.82 0.73 -3.11
N ASN A 65 12.37 -0.51 -2.86
CA ASN A 65 11.32 -1.17 -3.64
C ASN A 65 10.16 -1.68 -2.78
N THR A 66 10.06 -1.26 -1.51
CA THR A 66 9.01 -1.72 -0.59
C THR A 66 7.99 -0.63 -0.29
N VAL A 67 6.71 -1.00 -0.28
CA VAL A 67 5.57 -0.13 0.06
C VAL A 67 4.77 -0.77 1.20
N ALA A 68 4.41 -0.01 2.23
CA ALA A 68 3.39 -0.42 3.18
C ALA A 68 2.01 -0.05 2.66
N ILE A 69 1.10 -1.04 2.51
CA ILE A 69 -0.32 -0.78 2.28
C ILE A 69 -0.99 -0.81 3.64
N VAL A 70 -1.46 0.35 4.10
CA VAL A 70 -1.94 0.53 5.48
C VAL A 70 -3.44 0.79 5.52
N THR A 71 -4.12 0.10 6.41
CA THR A 71 -5.54 0.28 6.73
C THR A 71 -5.80 0.17 8.24
N ASP A 72 -6.86 0.81 8.72
CA ASP A 72 -7.44 0.60 10.05
C ASP A 72 -8.66 -0.34 10.00
N GLY A 73 -9.00 -0.86 8.81
CA GLY A 73 -10.15 -1.74 8.60
C GLY A 73 -11.52 -1.08 8.76
N SER A 74 -11.59 0.25 8.76
CA SER A 74 -12.84 0.99 9.00
C SER A 74 -13.75 1.07 7.77
N ASP A 75 -13.24 0.81 6.56
CA ASP A 75 -14.00 0.82 5.30
C ASP A 75 -13.83 -0.50 4.53
N LEU A 76 -14.55 -1.53 4.95
CA LEU A 76 -14.53 -2.88 4.35
C LEU A 76 -15.90 -3.24 3.75
N PHE A 77 -16.22 -2.71 2.58
CA PHE A 77 -17.40 -3.12 1.79
C PHE A 77 -18.72 -3.13 2.57
N GLY A 78 -18.89 -2.26 3.59
CA GLY A 78 -20.06 -2.26 4.46
C GLY A 78 -20.11 -3.43 5.46
N LEU A 79 -19.07 -4.24 5.55
CA LEU A 79 -18.93 -5.22 6.63
C LEU A 79 -18.72 -4.46 7.95
N ALA A 80 -19.20 -5.06 9.06
CA ALA A 80 -19.10 -4.42 10.38
C ALA A 80 -17.64 -4.03 10.66
N ALA A 81 -17.40 -2.73 10.82
CA ALA A 81 -16.11 -2.21 11.21
C ALA A 81 -15.74 -2.78 12.59
N GLY A 82 -14.64 -3.49 12.70
CA GLY A 82 -14.27 -4.05 13.99
C GLY A 82 -13.04 -4.93 14.02
N LEU A 83 -12.74 -5.60 12.93
CA LEU A 83 -11.61 -6.53 12.87
C LEU A 83 -10.66 -6.09 11.75
N PRO A 84 -9.53 -5.44 12.08
CA PRO A 84 -8.53 -5.05 11.08
C PRO A 84 -8.05 -6.23 10.24
N GLU A 85 -7.99 -7.42 10.82
CA GLU A 85 -7.58 -8.66 10.15
C GLU A 85 -8.52 -9.02 8.98
N ALA A 86 -9.76 -8.59 9.01
CA ALA A 86 -10.69 -8.81 7.91
C ALA A 86 -10.31 -8.04 6.63
N ALA A 87 -9.46 -7.01 6.74
CA ALA A 87 -8.89 -6.28 5.62
C ALA A 87 -7.70 -7.01 4.98
N LEU A 88 -7.05 -7.91 5.69
CA LEU A 88 -5.82 -8.56 5.24
C LEU A 88 -5.96 -9.24 3.87
N PRO A 89 -7.04 -10.01 3.59
CA PRO A 89 -7.23 -10.63 2.28
C PRO A 89 -7.28 -9.63 1.12
N LEU A 90 -7.82 -8.43 1.35
CA LEU A 90 -7.90 -7.37 0.36
C LEU A 90 -6.52 -6.73 0.12
N LEU A 91 -5.79 -6.44 1.18
CA LEU A 91 -4.45 -5.87 1.07
C LEU A 91 -3.46 -6.83 0.42
N GLU A 92 -3.55 -8.13 0.71
CA GLU A 92 -2.77 -9.16 0.00
C GLU A 92 -3.07 -9.17 -1.50
N ALA A 93 -4.34 -9.08 -1.89
CA ALA A 93 -4.70 -9.01 -3.30
C ALA A 93 -4.06 -7.78 -3.96
N LYS A 94 -4.06 -6.63 -3.29
CA LYS A 94 -3.37 -5.42 -3.77
C LYS A 94 -1.85 -5.61 -3.84
N SER A 95 -1.25 -6.27 -2.86
CA SER A 95 0.18 -6.61 -2.90
C SER A 95 0.54 -7.44 -4.14
N VAL A 96 -0.31 -8.41 -4.51
CA VAL A 96 -0.15 -9.17 -5.76
C VAL A 96 -0.22 -8.25 -6.99
N LEU A 97 -1.16 -7.29 -7.02
CA LEU A 97 -1.27 -6.34 -8.13
C LEU A 97 -0.05 -5.42 -8.22
N PHE A 98 0.44 -4.87 -7.10
CA PHE A 98 1.67 -4.08 -7.03
C PHE A 98 2.86 -4.87 -7.59
N LYS A 99 3.00 -6.13 -7.18
CA LYS A 99 4.08 -6.99 -7.67
C LYS A 99 3.96 -7.29 -9.15
N THR A 100 2.76 -7.64 -9.60
CA THR A 100 2.51 -8.08 -10.99
C THR A 100 2.68 -6.94 -11.98
N PHE A 101 2.15 -5.76 -11.68
CA PHE A 101 2.10 -4.65 -12.64
C PHE A 101 3.24 -3.64 -12.51
N ALA A 102 3.84 -3.53 -11.33
CA ALA A 102 4.89 -2.55 -11.07
C ALA A 102 6.20 -3.14 -10.54
N GLY A 103 6.28 -4.44 -10.26
CA GLY A 103 7.45 -5.06 -9.67
C GLY A 103 7.71 -4.67 -8.20
N ILE A 104 6.80 -3.91 -7.58
CA ILE A 104 6.94 -3.38 -6.22
C ILE A 104 6.57 -4.45 -5.19
N ASP A 105 7.36 -4.55 -4.13
CA ASP A 105 7.12 -5.40 -2.97
C ASP A 105 6.23 -4.66 -1.97
N ALA A 106 4.92 -4.92 -2.00
CA ALA A 106 3.96 -4.25 -1.12
C ALA A 106 3.57 -5.16 0.05
N PHE A 107 3.63 -4.61 1.28
CA PHE A 107 3.32 -5.33 2.51
C PHE A 107 2.02 -4.83 3.13
N PRO A 108 1.05 -5.72 3.42
CA PRO A 108 -0.18 -5.38 4.10
C PRO A 108 0.08 -5.08 5.58
N ILE A 109 -0.41 -3.94 6.04
CA ILE A 109 -0.36 -3.49 7.43
C ILE A 109 -1.77 -3.15 7.88
N CYS A 110 -2.35 -4.00 8.72
CA CYS A 110 -3.65 -3.75 9.33
C CYS A 110 -3.42 -3.23 10.75
N LEU A 111 -3.92 -2.03 11.06
CA LEU A 111 -3.75 -1.38 12.36
C LEU A 111 -5.00 -1.56 13.21
N ASP A 112 -4.83 -2.01 14.43
CA ASP A 112 -5.88 -1.99 15.45
C ASP A 112 -5.86 -0.64 16.19
N GLN A 113 -6.10 0.43 15.43
CA GLN A 113 -6.11 1.81 15.91
C GLN A 113 -7.29 2.54 15.28
N ARG A 114 -7.99 3.37 16.07
CA ARG A 114 -9.17 4.12 15.61
C ARG A 114 -8.99 5.62 15.67
N ASP A 115 -8.14 6.10 16.56
CA ASP A 115 -7.82 7.53 16.63
C ASP A 115 -6.91 7.93 15.48
N PRO A 116 -7.29 8.92 14.65
CA PRO A 116 -6.52 9.31 13.49
C PRO A 116 -5.07 9.73 13.79
N LEU A 117 -4.84 10.40 14.92
CA LEU A 117 -3.48 10.84 15.27
C LEU A 117 -2.61 9.68 15.71
N SER A 118 -3.16 8.71 16.44
CA SER A 118 -2.46 7.47 16.79
C SER A 118 -2.12 6.64 15.55
N VAL A 119 -3.00 6.62 14.54
CA VAL A 119 -2.71 5.99 13.24
C VAL A 119 -1.55 6.70 12.54
N VAL A 120 -1.56 8.04 12.52
CA VAL A 120 -0.46 8.84 11.93
C VAL A 120 0.87 8.55 12.62
N GLU A 121 0.92 8.59 13.95
CA GLU A 121 2.14 8.30 14.72
C GLU A 121 2.67 6.89 14.43
N THR A 122 1.78 5.90 14.38
CA THR A 122 2.15 4.51 14.07
C THR A 122 2.74 4.40 12.66
N ILE A 123 2.10 5.03 11.66
CA ILE A 123 2.59 5.01 10.27
C ILE A 123 3.94 5.73 10.15
N LEU A 124 4.11 6.87 10.80
CA LEU A 124 5.40 7.58 10.81
C LEU A 124 6.52 6.73 11.43
N ALA A 125 6.23 5.96 12.46
CA ALA A 125 7.19 5.04 13.08
C ALA A 125 7.60 3.88 12.14
N LEU A 126 6.81 3.54 11.11
CA LEU A 126 7.12 2.52 10.11
C LEU A 126 7.98 3.05 8.94
N THR A 127 8.07 4.36 8.74
CA THR A 127 8.76 4.97 7.58
C THR A 127 10.23 4.57 7.41
N PRO A 128 11.00 4.22 8.46
CA PRO A 128 12.36 3.74 8.26
C PRO A 128 12.47 2.45 7.45
N THR A 129 11.44 1.62 7.43
CA THR A 129 11.44 0.32 6.75
C THR A 129 11.00 0.39 5.29
N PHE A 130 10.16 1.38 4.94
CA PHE A 130 9.49 1.45 3.64
C PHE A 130 9.97 2.61 2.78
N GLY A 131 9.88 2.43 1.45
CA GLY A 131 10.14 3.48 0.47
C GLY A 131 8.93 4.38 0.22
N ALA A 132 7.71 3.89 0.47
CA ALA A 132 6.48 4.67 0.37
C ALA A 132 5.36 4.06 1.23
N ILE A 133 4.33 4.86 1.50
CA ILE A 133 3.10 4.45 2.19
C ILE A 133 1.92 4.55 1.22
N CYS A 134 1.09 3.52 1.16
CA CYS A 134 -0.19 3.52 0.47
C CYS A 134 -1.32 3.38 1.50
N LEU A 135 -2.11 4.44 1.71
CA LEU A 135 -3.30 4.39 2.56
C LEU A 135 -4.46 3.77 1.80
N ASP A 136 -5.18 2.87 2.43
CA ASP A 136 -6.26 2.15 1.78
C ASP A 136 -7.37 1.74 2.77
N HIS A 137 -8.63 1.76 2.31
CA HIS A 137 -9.80 1.34 3.09
C HIS A 137 -9.88 1.93 4.51
N ILE A 138 -9.60 3.22 4.61
CA ILE A 138 -9.81 4.05 5.80
C ILE A 138 -11.04 4.93 5.55
N SER A 139 -12.01 4.89 6.46
CA SER A 139 -13.27 5.61 6.29
C SER A 139 -13.11 7.13 6.41
N ALA A 140 -13.96 7.88 5.67
CA ALA A 140 -14.10 9.31 5.88
C ALA A 140 -14.82 9.58 7.23
N PRO A 141 -14.52 10.70 7.94
CA PRO A 141 -13.57 11.76 7.56
C PRO A 141 -12.11 11.48 7.97
N HIS A 142 -11.85 10.40 8.70
CA HIS A 142 -10.52 10.08 9.26
C HIS A 142 -9.45 9.94 8.18
N SER A 143 -9.80 9.34 7.04
CA SER A 143 -8.86 9.18 5.92
C SER A 143 -8.26 10.51 5.43
N PHE A 144 -9.03 11.60 5.43
CA PHE A 144 -8.53 12.93 5.05
C PHE A 144 -7.57 13.50 6.09
N THR A 145 -7.93 13.39 7.37
CA THR A 145 -7.08 13.84 8.47
C THR A 145 -5.74 13.10 8.48
N ILE A 146 -5.78 11.78 8.33
CA ILE A 146 -4.58 10.93 8.30
C ILE A 146 -3.70 11.30 7.11
N ALA A 147 -4.28 11.40 5.90
CA ALA A 147 -3.53 11.74 4.69
C ALA A 147 -2.84 13.10 4.81
N ASP A 148 -3.56 14.15 5.26
CA ASP A 148 -3.02 15.50 5.42
C ASP A 148 -1.85 15.56 6.42
N HIS A 149 -1.96 14.86 7.54
CA HIS A 149 -0.87 14.82 8.54
C HIS A 149 0.34 14.04 8.03
N LEU A 150 0.13 12.93 7.33
CA LEU A 150 1.22 12.13 6.79
C LEU A 150 1.94 12.83 5.63
N GLU A 151 1.22 13.53 4.76
CA GLU A 151 1.83 14.32 3.67
C GLU A 151 2.75 15.42 4.20
N LYS A 152 2.41 16.01 5.37
CA LYS A 152 3.21 17.06 6.02
C LYS A 152 4.33 16.51 6.87
N GLY A 153 4.14 15.34 7.48
CA GLY A 153 5.06 14.78 8.48
C GLY A 153 5.99 13.69 7.96
N SER A 154 5.70 13.07 6.82
CA SER A 154 6.49 11.98 6.28
C SER A 154 7.65 12.46 5.42
N ASN A 155 8.80 11.79 5.54
CA ASN A 155 9.96 11.98 4.67
C ASN A 155 9.99 11.02 3.46
N ILE A 156 8.96 10.19 3.30
CA ILE A 156 8.75 9.29 2.15
C ILE A 156 7.40 9.56 1.52
N PRO A 157 7.18 9.23 0.23
CA PRO A 157 5.91 9.43 -0.44
C PRO A 157 4.74 8.76 0.28
N VAL A 158 3.62 9.49 0.38
CA VAL A 158 2.34 8.98 0.89
C VAL A 158 1.30 9.07 -0.23
N PHE A 159 0.65 7.98 -0.51
CA PHE A 159 -0.40 7.88 -1.52
C PHE A 159 -1.68 7.35 -0.89
N SER A 160 -2.79 8.05 -1.05
CA SER A 160 -4.11 7.54 -0.66
C SER A 160 -4.82 6.98 -1.89
N ASN A 161 -5.04 5.67 -1.92
CA ASN A 161 -5.69 5.01 -3.05
C ASN A 161 -7.11 5.52 -3.29
N GLN A 162 -7.87 5.73 -2.24
CA GLN A 162 -9.26 6.20 -2.33
C GLN A 162 -9.36 7.66 -2.81
N HIS A 163 -8.41 8.52 -2.43
CA HIS A 163 -8.40 9.93 -2.84
C HIS A 163 -7.67 10.11 -4.18
N HIS A 164 -6.36 9.88 -4.20
CA HIS A 164 -5.51 10.15 -5.36
C HIS A 164 -5.80 9.18 -6.52
N GLY A 165 -6.00 7.88 -6.22
CA GLY A 165 -6.31 6.88 -7.25
C GLY A 165 -7.61 7.21 -8.00
N SER A 166 -8.68 7.51 -7.26
CA SER A 166 -9.97 7.90 -7.84
C SER A 166 -9.87 9.19 -8.63
N ALA A 167 -9.18 10.20 -8.11
CA ALA A 167 -8.99 11.48 -8.79
C ALA A 167 -8.23 11.33 -10.12
N ILE A 168 -7.17 10.52 -10.15
CA ILE A 168 -6.38 10.23 -11.36
C ILE A 168 -7.25 9.55 -12.42
N LEU A 169 -8.02 8.54 -12.04
CA LEU A 169 -8.89 7.81 -12.97
C LEU A 169 -9.99 8.70 -13.55
N VAL A 170 -10.66 9.49 -12.70
CA VAL A 170 -11.74 10.41 -13.13
C VAL A 170 -11.18 11.49 -14.04
N LEU A 171 -10.04 12.10 -13.69
CA LEU A 171 -9.41 13.13 -14.52
C LEU A 171 -8.97 12.53 -15.88
N GLY A 172 -8.35 11.36 -15.88
CA GLY A 172 -7.95 10.69 -17.11
C GLY A 172 -9.13 10.37 -18.02
N ALA A 173 -10.24 9.87 -17.46
CA ALA A 173 -11.48 9.63 -18.20
C ALA A 173 -12.07 10.93 -18.77
N LEU A 174 -12.14 11.99 -17.96
CA LEU A 174 -12.64 13.31 -18.38
C LEU A 174 -11.80 13.89 -19.52
N MET A 175 -10.48 13.87 -19.41
CA MET A 175 -9.58 14.36 -20.46
C MET A 175 -9.77 13.62 -21.79
N ASN A 176 -9.98 12.31 -21.74
CA ASN A 176 -10.23 11.54 -22.96
C ASN A 176 -11.64 11.78 -23.51
N ALA A 177 -12.66 11.91 -22.66
CA ALA A 177 -14.01 12.27 -23.09
C ALA A 177 -14.03 13.64 -23.82
N LEU A 178 -13.31 14.64 -23.30
CA LEU A 178 -13.17 15.94 -23.93
C LEU A 178 -12.56 15.85 -25.34
N LYS A 179 -11.53 15.02 -25.52
CA LYS A 179 -10.94 14.77 -26.85
C LYS A 179 -11.96 14.18 -27.82
N VAL A 180 -12.77 13.21 -27.37
CA VAL A 180 -13.77 12.54 -28.20
C VAL A 180 -14.86 13.51 -28.65
N VAL A 181 -15.31 14.43 -27.77
CA VAL A 181 -16.37 15.41 -28.09
C VAL A 181 -15.85 16.75 -28.66
N GLY A 182 -14.52 16.89 -28.78
CA GLY A 182 -13.88 18.10 -29.32
C GLY A 182 -14.05 19.35 -28.46
N LYS A 183 -14.21 19.19 -27.11
CA LYS A 183 -14.38 20.30 -26.16
C LYS A 183 -13.13 20.56 -25.33
N GLN A 184 -13.01 21.79 -24.86
CA GLN A 184 -11.97 22.19 -23.90
C GLN A 184 -12.51 22.10 -22.46
N LEU A 185 -11.62 22.00 -21.48
CA LEU A 185 -11.99 21.88 -20.06
C LEU A 185 -12.79 23.08 -19.54
N ASN A 186 -12.52 24.28 -20.05
CA ASN A 186 -13.21 25.50 -19.68
C ASN A 186 -14.61 25.69 -20.36
N GLU A 187 -14.97 24.76 -21.25
CA GLU A 187 -16.27 24.78 -21.95
C GLU A 187 -17.31 23.84 -21.32
N ILE A 188 -16.96 23.15 -20.25
CA ILE A 188 -17.83 22.14 -19.63
C ILE A 188 -18.24 22.52 -18.21
N ARG A 189 -19.31 21.88 -17.77
CA ARG A 189 -19.69 21.81 -16.35
C ARG A 189 -19.60 20.36 -15.89
N VAL A 190 -18.94 20.15 -14.76
CA VAL A 190 -18.85 18.83 -14.12
C VAL A 190 -19.83 18.80 -12.96
N VAL A 191 -20.66 17.78 -12.91
CA VAL A 191 -21.56 17.49 -11.77
C VAL A 191 -21.15 16.18 -11.15
N ILE A 192 -20.86 16.21 -9.86
CA ILE A 192 -20.51 15.01 -9.08
C ILE A 192 -21.72 14.65 -8.22
N GLY A 193 -22.31 13.47 -8.50
CA GLY A 193 -23.41 12.93 -7.70
C GLY A 193 -22.87 12.04 -6.61
N GLY A 194 -23.01 12.46 -5.32
CA GLY A 194 -22.57 11.71 -4.15
C GLY A 194 -21.59 12.50 -3.28
N ALA A 195 -21.32 11.97 -2.08
CA ALA A 195 -20.41 12.54 -1.09
C ALA A 195 -19.61 11.44 -0.36
N GLY A 196 -19.24 10.37 -1.07
CA GLY A 196 -18.35 9.32 -0.57
C GLY A 196 -16.88 9.76 -0.59
N VAL A 197 -15.98 8.91 -0.07
CA VAL A 197 -14.53 9.18 -0.01
C VAL A 197 -13.96 9.56 -1.38
N ALA A 198 -14.37 8.88 -2.42
CA ALA A 198 -13.93 9.16 -3.79
C ALA A 198 -14.57 10.42 -4.36
#